data_46a9b9425c3576c670cca7e6534aa77c
#
_entry.id   46a9b9425c3576c670cca7e6534aa77c
#
_cell.length_a   1.000
_cell.length_b   1.000
_cell.length_c   1.000
_cell.angle_alpha   90.00
_cell.angle_beta   90.00
_cell.angle_gamma   90.00
#
_symmetry.space_group_name_H-M   'P 1'
#
loop_
_entity.id
_entity.type
_entity.pdbx_description
1 polymer ?
#
loop_
_entity_poly.entity_id
_entity_poly.type
_entity_poly.pdbx_seq_one_letter_code
_entity_poly.pdbx_strand_id
1 'polypeptide(L)'
;MIKIYGMKTCPDCAYVDEQVEGNSQYEVIDIGAHVKNLKEFLRLRDNSPAFAAIRRVGAVGIPCFVLDDGTVTLKAEEAGLKPRPKNVEGASCRIDGSGC
;
A
#
# COMPACT_ATOMS: atom_id res chain seq x y z
N MET A 1 -12.87 9.89 0.30
CA MET A 1 -12.27 8.90 1.21
C MET A 1 -11.02 8.31 0.57
N ILE A 2 -9.92 8.28 1.29
CA ILE A 2 -8.67 7.72 0.80
C ILE A 2 -8.67 6.22 1.06
N LYS A 3 -8.42 5.43 0.02
CA LYS A 3 -8.35 3.97 0.14
C LYS A 3 -6.91 3.52 0.31
N ILE A 4 -6.68 2.57 1.19
CA ILE A 4 -5.35 2.03 1.47
C ILE A 4 -5.39 0.52 1.25
N TYR A 5 -4.73 0.06 0.19
CA TYR A 5 -4.64 -1.37 -0.10
C TYR A 5 -3.38 -1.93 0.55
N GLY A 6 -3.52 -2.98 1.32
CA GLY A 6 -2.39 -3.58 2.01
C GLY A 6 -2.72 -4.93 2.61
N MET A 7 -1.79 -5.45 3.41
CA MET A 7 -1.95 -6.72 4.12
C MET A 7 -1.47 -6.56 5.56
N LYS A 8 -2.12 -7.27 6.47
CA LYS A 8 -1.78 -7.19 7.90
C LYS A 8 -0.38 -7.70 8.21
N THR A 9 0.12 -8.62 7.40
CA THR A 9 1.45 -9.19 7.59
C THR A 9 2.58 -8.33 7.07
N CYS A 10 2.27 -7.24 6.37
CA CYS A 10 3.27 -6.32 5.87
C CYS A 10 3.57 -5.25 6.94
N PRO A 11 4.82 -5.11 7.41
CA PRO A 11 5.15 -4.15 8.46
C PRO A 11 4.83 -2.70 8.07
N ASP A 12 5.08 -2.33 6.82
CA ASP A 12 4.79 -0.99 6.34
C ASP A 12 3.29 -0.71 6.34
N CYS A 13 2.49 -1.71 5.98
CA CYS A 13 1.03 -1.60 6.01
C CYS A 13 0.53 -1.47 7.44
N ALA A 14 1.07 -2.25 8.36
CA ALA A 14 0.67 -2.20 9.76
C ALA A 14 0.96 -0.81 10.36
N TYR A 15 2.11 -0.23 10.00
CA TYR A 15 2.48 1.09 10.48
C TYR A 15 1.48 2.17 10.02
N VAL A 16 1.04 2.07 8.77
CA VAL A 16 0.04 2.98 8.21
C VAL A 16 -1.33 2.72 8.83
N ASP A 17 -1.71 1.48 9.00
CA ASP A 17 -3.01 1.11 9.55
C ASP A 17 -3.21 1.68 10.96
N GLU A 18 -2.17 1.69 11.78
CA GLU A 18 -2.23 2.28 13.11
C GLU A 18 -2.54 3.77 13.07
N GLN A 19 -2.00 4.48 12.08
CA GLN A 19 -2.21 5.92 11.95
C GLN A 19 -3.63 6.29 11.59
N VAL A 20 -4.33 5.40 10.87
CA VAL A 20 -5.68 5.69 10.38
C VAL A 20 -6.77 5.04 11.21
N GLU A 21 -6.40 4.30 12.25
CA GLU A 21 -7.36 3.62 13.10
C GLU A 21 -8.35 4.63 13.68
N GLY A 22 -9.64 4.37 13.49
CA GLY A 22 -10.70 5.25 13.96
C GLY A 22 -10.92 6.49 13.11
N ASN A 23 -10.18 6.67 12.01
CA ASN A 23 -10.31 7.84 11.14
C ASN A 23 -11.18 7.50 9.92
N SER A 24 -12.39 8.07 9.87
CA SER A 24 -13.37 7.77 8.82
C SER A 24 -12.99 8.33 7.45
N GLN A 25 -11.93 9.12 7.36
CA GLN A 25 -11.45 9.66 6.07
C GLN A 25 -10.63 8.64 5.29
N TYR A 26 -10.28 7.52 5.93
CA TYR A 26 -9.49 6.46 5.33
C TYR A 26 -10.23 5.14 5.38
N GLU A 27 -10.09 4.36 4.31
CA GLU A 27 -10.63 3.00 4.24
C GLU A 27 -9.48 2.03 3.98
N VAL A 28 -9.25 1.13 4.94
CA VAL A 28 -8.22 0.10 4.80
C VAL A 28 -8.83 -1.11 4.09
N ILE A 29 -8.21 -1.52 2.99
CA ILE A 29 -8.68 -2.66 2.19
C ILE A 29 -7.60 -3.74 2.26
N ASP A 30 -7.90 -4.83 2.95
CA ASP A 30 -6.97 -5.94 3.12
C ASP A 30 -7.06 -6.85 1.89
N ILE A 31 -6.00 -6.84 1.07
CA ILE A 31 -5.97 -7.65 -0.15
C ILE A 31 -5.84 -9.15 0.15
N GLY A 32 -5.51 -9.50 1.39
CA GLY A 32 -5.46 -10.89 1.83
C GLY A 32 -6.75 -11.40 2.42
N ALA A 33 -7.73 -10.52 2.66
CA ALA A 33 -8.99 -10.92 3.29
C ALA A 33 -9.99 -11.51 2.30
N HIS A 34 -9.94 -11.06 1.05
CA HIS A 34 -10.87 -11.52 0.02
C HIS A 34 -10.23 -11.35 -1.36
N VAL A 35 -10.48 -12.33 -2.25
CA VAL A 35 -9.91 -12.31 -3.59
C VAL A 35 -10.38 -11.10 -4.39
N LYS A 36 -11.57 -10.59 -4.12
CA LYS A 36 -12.09 -9.38 -4.77
C LYS A 36 -11.17 -8.18 -4.51
N ASN A 37 -10.72 -8.03 -3.27
CA ASN A 37 -9.82 -6.95 -2.90
C ASN A 37 -8.48 -7.09 -3.61
N LEU A 38 -7.98 -8.32 -3.70
CA LEU A 38 -6.74 -8.60 -4.40
C LEU A 38 -6.85 -8.26 -5.89
N LYS A 39 -7.97 -8.61 -6.52
CA LYS A 39 -8.19 -8.31 -7.94
C LYS A 39 -8.23 -6.80 -8.20
N GLU A 40 -8.87 -6.04 -7.33
CA GLU A 40 -8.90 -4.58 -7.43
C GLU A 40 -7.49 -4.01 -7.35
N PHE A 41 -6.70 -4.48 -6.40
CA PHE A 41 -5.33 -4.05 -6.24
C PHE A 41 -4.48 -4.39 -7.46
N LEU A 42 -4.59 -5.61 -7.97
CA LEU A 42 -3.81 -6.03 -9.15
C LEU A 42 -4.16 -5.21 -10.38
N ARG A 43 -5.41 -4.82 -10.53
CA ARG A 43 -5.82 -3.95 -11.63
C ARG A 43 -5.11 -2.60 -11.55
N LEU A 44 -4.97 -2.04 -10.36
CA LEU A 44 -4.20 -0.81 -10.16
C LEU A 44 -2.72 -1.04 -10.44
N ARG A 45 -2.16 -2.11 -9.88
CA ARG A 45 -0.73 -2.42 -9.99
C ARG A 45 -0.31 -2.64 -11.45
N ASP A 46 -1.15 -3.29 -12.22
CA ASP A 46 -0.81 -3.65 -13.60
C ASP A 46 -1.02 -2.49 -14.58
N ASN A 47 -1.85 -1.52 -14.24
CA ASN A 47 -2.26 -0.48 -15.19
C ASN A 47 -1.82 0.93 -14.79
N SER A 48 -1.58 1.20 -13.52
CA SER A 48 -1.23 2.55 -13.08
C SER A 48 0.25 2.86 -13.33
N PRO A 49 0.57 4.04 -13.87
CA PRO A 49 1.96 4.47 -14.02
C PRO A 49 2.72 4.55 -12.70
N ALA A 50 2.03 4.74 -11.58
CA ALA A 50 2.65 4.81 -10.26
C ALA A 50 3.37 3.50 -9.90
N PHE A 51 3.00 2.39 -10.52
CA PHE A 51 3.58 1.08 -10.25
C PHE A 51 4.65 0.67 -11.27
N ALA A 52 5.06 1.55 -12.19
CA ALA A 52 6.00 1.17 -13.23
C ALA A 52 7.32 0.62 -12.66
N ALA A 53 7.91 1.31 -11.68
CA ALA A 53 9.15 0.86 -11.04
C ALA A 53 8.92 -0.38 -10.17
N ILE A 54 7.77 -0.45 -9.53
CA ILE A 54 7.39 -1.59 -8.67
C ILE A 54 7.30 -2.86 -9.50
N ARG A 55 6.64 -2.80 -10.67
CA ARG A 55 6.53 -3.96 -11.57
C ARG A 55 7.91 -4.40 -12.07
N ARG A 56 8.79 -3.42 -12.33
CA ARG A 56 10.13 -3.71 -12.86
C ARG A 56 10.98 -4.50 -11.87
N VAL A 57 10.89 -4.17 -10.58
CA VAL A 57 11.71 -4.83 -9.55
C VAL A 57 11.01 -6.01 -8.89
N GLY A 58 9.78 -6.29 -9.27
CA GLY A 58 9.04 -7.42 -8.72
C GLY A 58 8.55 -7.21 -7.29
N ALA A 59 8.40 -5.99 -6.85
CA ALA A 59 7.83 -5.69 -5.54
C ALA A 59 6.31 -5.80 -5.59
N VAL A 60 5.68 -5.99 -4.43
CA VAL A 60 4.22 -6.07 -4.34
C VAL A 60 3.60 -4.69 -4.53
N GLY A 61 4.14 -3.67 -3.89
CA GLY A 61 3.64 -2.30 -4.01
C GLY A 61 2.59 -1.93 -2.98
N ILE A 62 2.69 -2.48 -1.78
CA ILE A 62 1.82 -2.13 -0.67
C ILE A 62 2.63 -1.49 0.45
N PRO A 63 2.04 -0.56 1.21
CA PRO A 63 0.69 -0.03 1.06
C PRO A 63 0.54 0.84 -0.19
N CYS A 64 -0.64 0.75 -0.82
CA CYS A 64 -0.98 1.57 -1.99
C CYS A 64 -2.13 2.49 -1.60
N PHE A 65 -2.03 3.75 -1.97
CA PHE A 65 -3.03 4.76 -1.60
C PHE A 65 -3.76 5.26 -2.84
N VAL A 66 -5.09 5.30 -2.76
CA VAL A 66 -5.91 5.94 -3.78
C VAL A 66 -6.56 7.15 -3.14
N LEU A 67 -6.14 8.33 -3.56
CA LEU A 67 -6.57 9.60 -2.96
C LEU A 67 -8.00 9.96 -3.39
N ASP A 68 -8.57 10.99 -2.75
CA ASP A 68 -9.94 11.40 -3.01
C ASP A 68 -10.19 11.78 -4.46
N ASP A 69 -9.18 12.30 -5.15
CA ASP A 69 -9.27 12.69 -6.56
C ASP A 69 -8.97 11.54 -7.53
N GLY A 70 -8.74 10.33 -7.00
CA GLY A 70 -8.42 9.17 -7.81
C GLY A 70 -6.94 8.96 -8.08
N THR A 71 -6.09 9.84 -7.58
CA THR A 71 -4.64 9.71 -7.74
C THR A 71 -4.14 8.46 -7.01
N VAL A 72 -3.35 7.65 -7.69
CA VAL A 72 -2.73 6.44 -7.12
C VAL A 72 -1.30 6.76 -6.75
N THR A 73 -0.92 6.48 -5.50
CA THR A 73 0.44 6.74 -5.02
C THR A 73 0.88 5.67 -4.05
N LEU A 74 2.20 5.49 -3.96
CA LEU A 74 2.83 4.57 -3.00
C LEU A 74 3.46 5.34 -1.84
N LYS A 75 3.35 6.66 -1.85
CA LYS A 75 3.96 7.52 -0.83
C LYS A 75 2.94 7.88 0.23
N ALA A 76 3.19 7.45 1.47
CA ALA A 76 2.31 7.75 2.60
C ALA A 76 2.14 9.25 2.80
N GLU A 77 3.20 10.03 2.55
CA GLU A 77 3.18 11.48 2.72
C GLU A 77 2.12 12.13 1.84
N GLU A 78 1.90 11.61 0.64
CA GLU A 78 0.89 12.15 -0.27
C GLU A 78 -0.53 11.87 0.21
N ALA A 79 -0.67 10.86 1.07
CA ALA A 79 -1.95 10.54 1.69
C ALA A 79 -2.12 11.21 3.07
N GLY A 80 -1.18 12.07 3.46
CA GLY A 80 -1.22 12.75 4.75
C GLY A 80 -0.75 11.91 5.91
N LEU A 81 0.00 10.84 5.65
CA LEU A 81 0.48 9.90 6.66
C LEU A 81 2.00 9.89 6.72
N LYS A 82 2.54 9.27 7.77
CA LYS A 82 3.98 9.13 7.93
C LYS A 82 4.43 7.76 7.42
N PRO A 83 5.52 7.70 6.63
CA PRO A 83 6.07 6.42 6.21
C PRO A 83 6.80 5.74 7.36
N ARG A 84 6.94 4.42 7.27
CA ARG A 84 7.70 3.65 8.23
C ARG A 84 9.17 4.11 8.22
N PRO A 85 9.82 4.24 9.39
CA PRO A 85 11.21 4.71 9.45
C PRO A 85 12.14 3.84 8.61
N LYS A 86 13.03 4.49 7.85
CA LYS A 86 13.93 3.81 6.92
C LYS A 86 15.12 3.12 7.58
N ASN A 87 15.35 3.36 8.85
CA ASN A 87 16.40 2.67 9.58
C ASN A 87 16.04 1.20 9.85
N VAL A 88 14.83 0.79 9.48
CA VAL A 88 14.39 -0.59 9.56
C VAL A 88 14.62 -1.23 8.19
N GLU A 89 15.20 -2.42 8.19
CA GLU A 89 15.43 -3.15 6.96
C GLU A 89 14.12 -3.48 6.27
N GLY A 90 14.16 -3.58 4.95
CA GLY A 90 13.02 -3.95 4.18
C GLY A 90 12.01 -2.83 4.02
N ALA A 91 12.41 -1.78 3.33
CA ALA A 91 11.58 -0.58 3.16
C ALA A 91 10.27 -0.85 2.42
N SER A 92 10.17 -1.93 1.66
CA SER A 92 8.92 -2.28 0.97
C SER A 92 8.82 -3.79 0.81
N CYS A 93 7.58 -4.26 0.69
CA CYS A 93 7.33 -5.68 0.49
C CYS A 93 7.78 -6.13 -0.88
N ARG A 94 8.65 -7.12 -0.93
CA ARG A 94 9.16 -7.69 -2.18
C ARG A 94 8.64 -9.11 -2.34
N ILE A 95 8.54 -9.53 -3.59
CA ILE A 95 8.06 -10.87 -3.92
C ILE A 95 9.03 -11.94 -3.44
N ASP A 96 10.32 -11.63 -3.39
CA ASP A 96 11.35 -12.58 -2.94
C ASP A 96 11.40 -12.73 -1.41
N GLY A 97 10.54 -12.01 -0.70
CA GLY A 97 10.48 -12.12 0.75
C GLY A 97 11.42 -11.21 1.51
N SER A 98 12.32 -10.52 0.82
CA SER A 98 13.24 -9.60 1.49
C SER A 98 12.58 -8.24 1.64
N GLY A 99 12.26 -7.82 2.81
CA GLY A 99 11.70 -6.51 3.03
C GLY A 99 10.24 -6.50 3.45
N CYS A 100 9.65 -7.64 3.64
CA CYS A 100 8.29 -7.69 4.15
C CYS A 100 8.13 -8.81 5.15
#